data_a09c1cba27cd05b513f394694d53ba78
#
_entry.id   a09c1cba27cd05b513f394694d53ba78
#
_cell.length_a   1.000
_cell.length_b   1.000
_cell.length_c   1.000
_cell.angle_alpha   90.00
_cell.angle_beta   90.00
_cell.angle_gamma   90.00
#
_symmetry.space_group_name_H-M   'P 1'
#
loop_
_entity.id
_entity.type
_entity.pdbx_description
1 polymer ?
#
loop_
_entity_poly.entity_id
_entity_poly.type
_entity_poly.pdbx_seq_one_letter_code
_entity_poly.pdbx_strand_id
1 'polypeptide(L)'
;MQQKYNIYVIIVTYNAMQWIDKCIGSLQHSTVPLQVVVIDNGSTDENTAYIRTHYPDVTLLAQTQNLGFGQGNNVGIRYALAQGATHLLLLNQDAWIEPDMVQQLLPYDDGNSLLSPIHLTGEGDRLDKNFKEHALMRAEHFEQLVDDWAVGKTHKYATYEINAACWLLPEKIIREIGGFNPMFFHYAEDINYLHRLHYHHRGVYFVPQAKAYHDRANIAQKPLNEQYMYQQMVLRMININDSWCIANARKWRFVLSILRAAIRKRQFSYLPMLSNALKCIGRITQEAKTNRYTQQQIASHWI
;
A
#
# COMPACT_ATOMS: atom_id res chain seq x y z
N MET A 1 -16.12 -0.73 -30.16
CA MET A 1 -15.46 0.34 -29.37
C MET A 1 -14.49 -0.34 -28.43
N GLN A 2 -13.20 -0.05 -28.53
CA GLN A 2 -12.23 -0.57 -27.57
C GLN A 2 -12.59 -0.04 -26.17
N GLN A 3 -12.68 -0.95 -25.19
CA GLN A 3 -12.96 -0.57 -23.80
C GLN A 3 -11.82 0.36 -23.35
N LYS A 4 -12.13 1.59 -22.99
CA LYS A 4 -11.14 2.62 -22.63
C LYS A 4 -10.27 2.20 -21.43
N TYR A 5 -10.84 1.39 -20.54
CA TYR A 5 -10.20 0.93 -19.31
C TYR A 5 -10.22 -0.60 -19.23
N ASN A 6 -9.06 -1.20 -19.06
CA ASN A 6 -8.89 -2.63 -18.72
C ASN A 6 -8.26 -2.68 -17.31
N ILE A 7 -9.10 -2.80 -16.29
CA ILE A 7 -8.72 -2.64 -14.88
C ILE A 7 -8.55 -4.00 -14.24
N TYR A 8 -7.36 -4.28 -13.74
CA TYR A 8 -7.04 -5.47 -12.97
C TYR A 8 -6.99 -5.16 -11.49
N VAL A 9 -7.79 -5.86 -10.69
CA VAL A 9 -7.74 -5.81 -9.23
C VAL A 9 -6.74 -6.84 -8.75
N ILE A 10 -5.78 -6.42 -7.95
CA ILE A 10 -4.76 -7.28 -7.37
C ILE A 10 -5.01 -7.39 -5.88
N ILE A 11 -5.23 -8.61 -5.40
CA ILE A 11 -5.48 -8.92 -3.99
C ILE A 11 -4.42 -9.93 -3.54
N VAL A 12 -3.64 -9.59 -2.54
CA VAL A 12 -2.70 -10.52 -1.89
C VAL A 12 -3.36 -11.09 -0.66
N THR A 13 -3.55 -12.42 -0.63
CA THR A 13 -4.20 -13.12 0.49
C THR A 13 -3.21 -13.98 1.28
N TYR A 14 -3.38 -14.01 2.59
CA TYR A 14 -2.71 -14.92 3.50
C TYR A 14 -3.61 -15.22 4.69
N ASN A 15 -4.15 -16.45 4.76
CA ASN A 15 -5.12 -16.90 5.78
C ASN A 15 -6.29 -15.91 5.93
N ALA A 16 -6.98 -15.63 4.81
CA ALA A 16 -7.92 -14.53 4.66
C ALA A 16 -9.39 -14.95 4.68
N MET A 17 -9.73 -16.19 5.06
CA MET A 17 -11.08 -16.76 4.97
C MET A 17 -12.18 -15.81 5.51
N GLN A 18 -11.92 -15.13 6.61
CA GLN A 18 -12.91 -14.25 7.25
C GLN A 18 -13.29 -13.02 6.43
N TRP A 19 -12.50 -12.64 5.42
CA TRP A 19 -12.73 -11.43 4.61
C TRP A 19 -13.05 -11.73 3.14
N ILE A 20 -12.80 -12.96 2.64
CA ILE A 20 -12.87 -13.30 1.22
C ILE A 20 -14.21 -12.89 0.60
N ASP A 21 -15.34 -13.23 1.23
CA ASP A 21 -16.65 -12.93 0.68
C ASP A 21 -16.94 -11.41 0.62
N LYS A 22 -16.51 -10.66 1.62
CA LYS A 22 -16.64 -9.21 1.58
C LYS A 22 -15.72 -8.58 0.53
N CYS A 23 -14.47 -9.00 0.51
CA CYS A 23 -13.45 -8.44 -0.39
C CYS A 23 -13.80 -8.75 -1.86
N ILE A 24 -13.83 -10.03 -2.25
CA ILE A 24 -14.08 -10.43 -3.64
C ILE A 24 -15.53 -10.18 -4.03
N GLY A 25 -16.49 -10.46 -3.15
CA GLY A 25 -17.92 -10.24 -3.42
C GLY A 25 -18.25 -8.78 -3.73
N SER A 26 -17.60 -7.81 -3.07
CA SER A 26 -17.80 -6.39 -3.38
C SER A 26 -17.42 -6.02 -4.82
N LEU A 27 -16.41 -6.70 -5.37
CA LEU A 27 -15.94 -6.44 -6.72
C LEU A 27 -16.91 -6.94 -7.80
N GLN A 28 -17.68 -7.99 -7.52
CA GLN A 28 -18.71 -8.50 -8.44
C GLN A 28 -19.85 -7.50 -8.65
N HIS A 29 -20.06 -6.58 -7.72
CA HIS A 29 -21.09 -5.55 -7.80
C HIS A 29 -20.58 -4.22 -8.38
N SER A 30 -19.32 -4.16 -8.81
CA SER A 30 -18.75 -2.94 -9.39
C SER A 30 -19.50 -2.50 -10.64
N THR A 31 -19.82 -1.20 -10.74
CA THR A 31 -20.43 -0.59 -11.94
C THR A 31 -19.47 -0.52 -13.13
N VAL A 32 -18.18 -0.71 -12.88
CA VAL A 32 -17.12 -0.77 -13.91
C VAL A 32 -16.62 -2.21 -14.00
N PRO A 33 -16.48 -2.79 -15.20
CA PRO A 33 -15.92 -4.13 -15.35
C PRO A 33 -14.51 -4.25 -14.76
N LEU A 34 -14.28 -5.26 -13.93
CA LEU A 34 -13.02 -5.52 -13.25
C LEU A 34 -12.53 -6.94 -13.54
N GLN A 35 -11.22 -7.10 -13.74
CA GLN A 35 -10.55 -8.40 -13.81
C GLN A 35 -9.88 -8.68 -12.46
N VAL A 36 -10.30 -9.70 -11.76
CA VAL A 36 -9.80 -9.97 -10.41
C VAL A 36 -8.68 -11.01 -10.43
N VAL A 37 -7.55 -10.67 -9.84
CA VAL A 37 -6.38 -11.53 -9.67
C VAL A 37 -6.06 -11.63 -8.18
N VAL A 38 -6.19 -12.82 -7.63
CA VAL A 38 -5.82 -13.12 -6.24
C VAL A 38 -4.47 -13.82 -6.23
N ILE A 39 -3.55 -13.30 -5.46
CA ILE A 39 -2.27 -13.91 -5.17
C ILE A 39 -2.37 -14.53 -3.77
N ASP A 40 -2.58 -15.83 -3.72
CA ASP A 40 -2.53 -16.52 -2.44
C ASP A 40 -1.08 -16.71 -2.01
N ASN A 41 -0.73 -16.11 -0.91
CA ASN A 41 0.64 -15.98 -0.43
C ASN A 41 1.08 -17.15 0.46
N GLY A 42 0.70 -18.38 0.07
CA GLY A 42 1.00 -19.59 0.80
C GLY A 42 0.12 -19.78 2.03
N SER A 43 -1.19 -19.54 1.89
CA SER A 43 -2.17 -19.78 2.97
C SER A 43 -2.19 -21.23 3.40
N THR A 44 -2.43 -21.45 4.68
CA THR A 44 -2.56 -22.77 5.31
C THR A 44 -4.01 -23.10 5.70
N ASP A 45 -4.91 -22.13 5.54
CA ASP A 45 -6.36 -22.29 5.69
C ASP A 45 -7.02 -22.73 4.36
N GLU A 46 -8.34 -22.81 4.33
CA GLU A 46 -9.11 -23.23 3.16
C GLU A 46 -9.24 -22.15 2.06
N ASN A 47 -8.53 -21.01 2.21
CA ASN A 47 -8.64 -19.84 1.34
C ASN A 47 -8.60 -20.18 -0.15
N THR A 48 -7.57 -20.91 -0.60
CA THR A 48 -7.41 -21.30 -2.02
C THR A 48 -8.51 -22.20 -2.55
N ALA A 49 -8.92 -23.18 -1.77
CA ALA A 49 -10.00 -24.10 -2.14
C ALA A 49 -11.34 -23.36 -2.23
N TYR A 50 -11.60 -22.50 -1.28
CA TYR A 50 -12.81 -21.68 -1.22
C TYR A 50 -12.92 -20.75 -2.43
N ILE A 51 -11.85 -20.00 -2.75
CA ILE A 51 -11.84 -19.09 -3.91
C ILE A 51 -12.10 -19.85 -5.21
N ARG A 52 -11.44 -20.99 -5.44
CA ARG A 52 -11.65 -21.80 -6.65
C ARG A 52 -13.10 -22.28 -6.81
N THR A 53 -13.76 -22.58 -5.70
CA THR A 53 -15.13 -23.12 -5.71
C THR A 53 -16.18 -22.03 -5.86
N HIS A 54 -16.03 -20.89 -5.16
CA HIS A 54 -17.07 -19.88 -5.07
C HIS A 54 -16.84 -18.68 -6.02
N TYR A 55 -15.61 -18.50 -6.50
CA TYR A 55 -15.21 -17.39 -7.38
C TYR A 55 -14.45 -17.92 -8.62
N PRO A 56 -15.07 -18.76 -9.46
CA PRO A 56 -14.39 -19.42 -10.59
C PRO A 56 -13.86 -18.46 -11.65
N ASP A 57 -14.42 -17.24 -11.74
CA ASP A 57 -13.99 -16.20 -12.68
C ASP A 57 -12.75 -15.44 -12.19
N VAL A 58 -12.31 -15.66 -10.95
CA VAL A 58 -11.13 -15.03 -10.37
C VAL A 58 -9.87 -15.79 -10.80
N THR A 59 -8.89 -15.05 -11.31
CA THR A 59 -7.56 -15.63 -11.54
C THR A 59 -6.83 -15.83 -10.22
N LEU A 60 -6.57 -17.06 -9.82
CA LEU A 60 -5.87 -17.40 -8.57
C LEU A 60 -4.44 -17.86 -8.84
N LEU A 61 -3.47 -17.12 -8.35
CA LEU A 61 -2.02 -17.38 -8.44
C LEU A 61 -1.49 -17.80 -7.06
N ALA A 62 -1.53 -19.11 -6.77
CA ALA A 62 -1.06 -19.65 -5.50
C ALA A 62 0.47 -19.71 -5.44
N GLN A 63 1.04 -19.17 -4.35
CA GLN A 63 2.46 -19.21 -4.05
C GLN A 63 2.77 -20.35 -3.08
N THR A 64 3.98 -20.89 -3.14
CA THR A 64 4.43 -21.98 -2.25
C THR A 64 4.85 -21.48 -0.87
N GLN A 65 5.05 -20.17 -0.72
CA GLN A 65 5.49 -19.53 0.52
C GLN A 65 4.98 -18.10 0.60
N ASN A 66 4.96 -17.53 1.80
CA ASN A 66 4.60 -16.13 2.00
C ASN A 66 5.74 -15.21 1.51
N LEU A 67 5.49 -14.49 0.45
CA LEU A 67 6.41 -13.53 -0.16
C LEU A 67 6.38 -12.15 0.52
N GLY A 68 5.42 -11.91 1.43
CA GLY A 68 5.08 -10.59 1.95
C GLY A 68 4.18 -9.79 0.99
N PHE A 69 3.68 -8.66 1.49
CA PHE A 69 2.69 -7.85 0.77
C PHE A 69 3.22 -7.30 -0.56
N GLY A 70 4.38 -6.64 -0.52
CA GLY A 70 4.92 -5.97 -1.71
C GLY A 70 5.27 -6.94 -2.83
N GLN A 71 5.95 -8.04 -2.51
CA GLN A 71 6.33 -9.03 -3.53
C GLN A 71 5.11 -9.82 -4.05
N GLY A 72 4.12 -10.10 -3.20
CA GLY A 72 2.84 -10.67 -3.64
C GLY A 72 2.17 -9.75 -4.67
N ASN A 73 2.07 -8.45 -4.38
CA ASN A 73 1.57 -7.48 -5.36
C ASN A 73 2.39 -7.46 -6.64
N ASN A 74 3.71 -7.55 -6.58
CA ASN A 74 4.57 -7.59 -7.77
C ASN A 74 4.25 -8.80 -8.67
N VAL A 75 3.88 -9.95 -8.12
CA VAL A 75 3.41 -11.11 -8.89
C VAL A 75 2.14 -10.76 -9.68
N GLY A 76 1.16 -10.18 -9.01
CA GLY A 76 -0.10 -9.75 -9.63
C GLY A 76 0.09 -8.65 -10.66
N ILE A 77 0.95 -7.67 -10.38
CA ILE A 77 1.31 -6.58 -11.30
C ILE A 77 1.88 -7.14 -12.60
N ARG A 78 2.88 -8.03 -12.52
CA ARG A 78 3.46 -8.68 -13.72
C ARG A 78 2.41 -9.40 -14.54
N TYR A 79 1.55 -10.18 -13.88
CA TYR A 79 0.48 -10.89 -14.55
C TYR A 79 -0.46 -9.92 -15.27
N ALA A 80 -0.99 -8.93 -14.59
CA ALA A 80 -1.95 -7.98 -15.13
C ALA A 80 -1.37 -7.18 -16.31
N LEU A 81 -0.12 -6.72 -16.21
CA LEU A 81 0.58 -6.02 -17.30
C LEU A 81 0.76 -6.93 -18.52
N ALA A 82 1.04 -8.21 -18.33
CA ALA A 82 1.15 -9.19 -19.42
C ALA A 82 -0.22 -9.44 -20.11
N GLN A 83 -1.33 -9.24 -19.39
CA GLN A 83 -2.70 -9.33 -19.92
C GLN A 83 -3.20 -7.99 -20.50
N GLY A 84 -2.36 -6.97 -20.63
CA GLY A 84 -2.72 -5.68 -21.22
C GLY A 84 -3.54 -4.78 -20.29
N ALA A 85 -3.34 -4.87 -18.96
CA ALA A 85 -3.95 -3.95 -18.02
C ALA A 85 -3.60 -2.50 -18.36
N THR A 86 -4.60 -1.62 -18.37
CA THR A 86 -4.40 -0.16 -18.47
C THR A 86 -4.31 0.47 -17.08
N HIS A 87 -4.95 -0.16 -16.11
CA HIS A 87 -4.97 0.28 -14.71
C HIS A 87 -4.90 -0.93 -13.77
N LEU A 88 -4.31 -0.71 -12.62
CA LEU A 88 -4.22 -1.66 -11.54
C LEU A 88 -4.90 -1.08 -10.30
N LEU A 89 -5.86 -1.83 -9.76
CA LEU A 89 -6.48 -1.54 -8.48
C LEU A 89 -5.86 -2.49 -7.44
N LEU A 90 -4.96 -1.98 -6.61
CA LEU A 90 -4.45 -2.74 -5.47
C LEU A 90 -5.48 -2.69 -4.36
N LEU A 91 -5.90 -3.84 -3.86
CA LEU A 91 -6.90 -3.95 -2.79
C LEU A 91 -6.41 -4.93 -1.71
N ASN A 92 -6.42 -4.52 -0.46
CA ASN A 92 -6.09 -5.41 0.65
C ASN A 92 -7.14 -6.50 0.81
N GLN A 93 -6.73 -7.68 1.32
CA GLN A 93 -7.63 -8.81 1.61
C GLN A 93 -8.73 -8.48 2.63
N ASP A 94 -8.47 -7.53 3.53
CA ASP A 94 -9.35 -7.04 4.59
C ASP A 94 -10.06 -5.71 4.21
N ALA A 95 -10.16 -5.45 2.90
CA ALA A 95 -10.84 -4.28 2.35
C ALA A 95 -11.91 -4.67 1.32
N TRP A 96 -12.93 -3.84 1.16
CA TRP A 96 -13.98 -3.96 0.16
C TRP A 96 -14.44 -2.58 -0.31
N ILE A 97 -15.15 -2.54 -1.43
CA ILE A 97 -15.47 -1.30 -2.12
C ILE A 97 -16.98 -1.07 -2.26
N GLU A 98 -17.39 0.21 -2.35
CA GLU A 98 -18.72 0.55 -2.86
C GLU A 98 -18.82 0.21 -4.35
N PRO A 99 -20.02 -0.15 -4.85
CA PRO A 99 -20.20 -0.53 -6.24
C PRO A 99 -19.74 0.51 -7.25
N ASP A 100 -19.90 1.78 -6.97
CA ASP A 100 -19.51 2.90 -7.84
C ASP A 100 -18.12 3.46 -7.55
N MET A 101 -17.36 2.90 -6.62
CA MET A 101 -16.07 3.44 -6.15
C MET A 101 -15.10 3.70 -7.32
N VAL A 102 -14.91 2.72 -8.19
CA VAL A 102 -14.02 2.88 -9.35
C VAL A 102 -14.57 3.93 -10.32
N GLN A 103 -15.88 3.92 -10.56
CA GLN A 103 -16.54 4.94 -11.40
C GLN A 103 -16.33 6.35 -10.89
N GLN A 104 -16.27 6.55 -9.55
CA GLN A 104 -16.01 7.84 -8.93
C GLN A 104 -14.53 8.26 -9.04
N LEU A 105 -13.59 7.33 -9.15
CA LEU A 105 -12.16 7.63 -9.33
C LEU A 105 -11.80 8.02 -10.77
N LEU A 106 -12.37 7.33 -11.75
CA LEU A 106 -11.97 7.46 -13.16
C LEU A 106 -12.05 8.88 -13.76
N PRO A 107 -13.00 9.76 -13.39
CA PRO A 107 -13.03 11.15 -13.89
C PRO A 107 -11.78 11.96 -13.50
N TYR A 108 -11.07 11.55 -12.44
CA TYR A 108 -9.87 12.22 -11.95
C TYR A 108 -8.57 11.58 -12.43
N ASP A 109 -8.66 10.51 -13.22
CA ASP A 109 -7.50 9.85 -13.80
C ASP A 109 -6.87 10.75 -14.87
N ASP A 110 -5.63 11.16 -14.60
CA ASP A 110 -4.80 11.96 -15.51
C ASP A 110 -3.66 11.15 -16.14
N GLY A 111 -3.63 9.83 -15.93
CA GLY A 111 -2.59 8.91 -16.37
C GLY A 111 -1.22 9.12 -15.71
N ASN A 112 -1.12 10.02 -14.74
CA ASN A 112 0.15 10.41 -14.09
C ASN A 112 0.11 10.41 -12.56
N SER A 113 -1.04 10.00 -11.97
CA SER A 113 -1.27 10.09 -10.54
C SER A 113 -1.78 8.78 -9.96
N LEU A 114 -1.43 8.50 -8.72
CA LEU A 114 -2.10 7.52 -7.89
C LEU A 114 -3.40 8.12 -7.36
N LEU A 115 -4.51 7.39 -7.53
CA LEU A 115 -5.80 7.73 -6.96
C LEU A 115 -6.18 6.73 -5.87
N SER A 116 -6.80 7.22 -4.81
CA SER A 116 -7.35 6.40 -3.72
C SER A 116 -8.76 6.87 -3.36
N PRO A 117 -9.66 5.95 -3.00
CA PRO A 117 -10.90 6.35 -2.31
C PRO A 117 -10.57 6.84 -0.90
N ILE A 118 -11.55 7.41 -0.19
CA ILE A 118 -11.49 7.49 1.27
C ILE A 118 -11.63 6.08 1.86
N HIS A 119 -10.90 5.83 2.94
CA HIS A 119 -11.01 4.57 3.66
C HIS A 119 -11.89 4.75 4.90
N LEU A 120 -12.94 3.95 4.96
CA LEU A 120 -13.83 3.83 6.13
C LEU A 120 -13.39 2.63 6.98
N THR A 121 -13.84 2.57 8.22
CA THR A 121 -13.75 1.36 9.04
C THR A 121 -14.58 0.23 8.41
N GLY A 122 -14.37 -1.01 8.84
CA GLY A 122 -15.17 -2.14 8.37
C GLY A 122 -16.68 -1.99 8.66
N GLU A 123 -17.07 -1.22 9.69
CA GLU A 123 -18.45 -0.89 9.99
C GLU A 123 -18.98 0.28 9.15
N GLY A 124 -18.12 1.04 8.49
CA GLY A 124 -18.50 2.19 7.67
C GLY A 124 -18.97 3.42 8.47
N ASP A 125 -18.86 3.39 9.79
CA ASP A 125 -19.38 4.43 10.70
C ASP A 125 -18.45 5.65 10.84
N ARG A 126 -17.20 5.50 10.41
CA ARG A 126 -16.15 6.55 10.48
C ARG A 126 -15.01 6.27 9.53
N LEU A 127 -14.14 7.28 9.37
CA LEU A 127 -12.91 7.12 8.61
C LEU A 127 -11.94 6.15 9.31
N ASP A 128 -11.25 5.31 8.50
CA ASP A 128 -10.12 4.50 8.99
C ASP A 128 -9.10 5.41 9.67
N LYS A 129 -8.57 4.96 10.81
CA LYS A 129 -7.65 5.76 11.62
C LYS A 129 -6.39 6.17 10.84
N ASN A 130 -5.79 5.25 10.11
CA ASN A 130 -4.58 5.54 9.35
C ASN A 130 -4.86 6.48 8.18
N PHE A 131 -6.00 6.30 7.49
CA PHE A 131 -6.42 7.23 6.46
C PHE A 131 -6.59 8.64 7.03
N LYS A 132 -7.27 8.77 8.15
CA LYS A 132 -7.48 10.06 8.82
C LYS A 132 -6.15 10.73 9.20
N GLU A 133 -5.24 10.00 9.86
CA GLU A 133 -3.99 10.56 10.39
C GLU A 133 -2.94 10.82 9.30
N HIS A 134 -2.87 10.01 8.25
CA HIS A 134 -1.82 10.05 7.25
C HIS A 134 -2.25 10.71 5.93
N ALA A 135 -3.49 10.52 5.49
CA ALA A 135 -3.97 11.10 4.24
C ALA A 135 -4.75 12.41 4.47
N LEU A 136 -5.85 12.33 5.23
CA LEU A 136 -6.75 13.46 5.40
C LEU A 136 -6.11 14.63 6.15
N MET A 137 -5.49 14.38 7.32
CA MET A 137 -4.87 15.44 8.13
C MET A 137 -3.59 16.03 7.51
N ARG A 138 -3.09 15.43 6.44
CA ARG A 138 -1.93 15.87 5.67
C ARG A 138 -2.29 16.26 4.24
N ALA A 139 -3.58 16.38 3.95
CA ALA A 139 -4.04 16.85 2.64
C ALA A 139 -3.54 18.29 2.40
N GLU A 140 -3.06 18.52 1.19
CA GLU A 140 -2.80 19.88 0.76
C GLU A 140 -4.13 20.64 0.70
N HIS A 141 -4.13 21.91 1.12
CA HIS A 141 -5.33 22.74 1.15
C HIS A 141 -6.50 22.11 1.95
N PHE A 142 -6.21 21.61 3.16
CA PHE A 142 -7.22 20.96 4.03
C PHE A 142 -8.45 21.84 4.29
N GLU A 143 -8.28 23.17 4.43
CA GLU A 143 -9.40 24.10 4.60
C GLU A 143 -10.34 24.06 3.41
N GLN A 144 -9.82 24.10 2.19
CA GLN A 144 -10.60 23.99 0.96
C GLN A 144 -11.36 22.67 0.89
N LEU A 145 -10.75 21.55 1.31
CA LEU A 145 -11.42 20.25 1.36
C LEU A 145 -12.65 20.28 2.29
N VAL A 146 -12.52 20.93 3.45
CA VAL A 146 -13.62 21.07 4.41
C VAL A 146 -14.75 21.90 3.80
N ASP A 147 -14.42 23.04 3.18
CA ASP A 147 -15.40 23.92 2.53
C ASP A 147 -16.12 23.22 1.37
N ASP A 148 -15.36 22.55 0.49
CA ASP A 148 -15.92 21.82 -0.65
C ASP A 148 -16.83 20.69 -0.18
N TRP A 149 -16.44 19.97 0.87
CA TRP A 149 -17.26 18.92 1.46
C TRP A 149 -18.57 19.48 2.05
N ALA A 150 -18.50 20.60 2.76
CA ALA A 150 -19.65 21.25 3.35
C ALA A 150 -20.69 21.71 2.32
N VAL A 151 -20.26 22.11 1.12
CA VAL A 151 -21.14 22.58 0.02
C VAL A 151 -21.38 21.52 -1.07
N GLY A 152 -20.94 20.27 -0.84
CA GLY A 152 -21.16 19.15 -1.77
C GLY A 152 -20.38 19.23 -3.08
N LYS A 153 -19.31 20.01 -3.14
CA LYS A 153 -18.40 20.01 -4.28
C LYS A 153 -17.53 18.76 -4.30
N THR A 154 -17.16 18.34 -5.48
CA THR A 154 -16.38 17.12 -5.70
C THR A 154 -15.06 17.43 -6.39
N HIS A 155 -13.96 17.11 -5.70
CA HIS A 155 -12.60 17.27 -6.22
C HIS A 155 -11.73 16.08 -5.79
N LYS A 156 -10.57 15.91 -6.44
CA LYS A 156 -9.46 15.12 -5.90
C LYS A 156 -8.57 16.02 -5.04
N TYR A 157 -8.11 15.50 -3.93
CA TYR A 157 -7.25 16.25 -2.99
C TYR A 157 -5.88 15.60 -2.89
N ALA A 158 -4.84 16.42 -3.09
CA ALA A 158 -3.46 15.96 -2.98
C ALA A 158 -3.12 15.64 -1.52
N THR A 159 -2.34 14.58 -1.34
CA THR A 159 -1.78 14.21 -0.05
C THR A 159 -0.37 13.66 -0.21
N TYR A 160 0.43 13.79 0.84
CA TYR A 160 1.79 13.26 0.81
C TYR A 160 1.85 11.75 1.10
N GLU A 161 0.91 11.22 1.89
CA GLU A 161 0.95 9.85 2.37
C GLU A 161 -0.46 9.26 2.45
N ILE A 162 -0.62 8.06 1.91
CA ILE A 162 -1.85 7.28 1.99
C ILE A 162 -1.48 5.79 2.00
N ASN A 163 -2.09 5.01 2.88
CA ASN A 163 -1.81 3.58 2.97
C ASN A 163 -2.38 2.79 1.78
N ALA A 164 -1.67 1.73 1.37
CA ALA A 164 -2.02 0.91 0.21
C ALA A 164 -3.18 -0.07 0.45
N ALA A 165 -4.24 0.36 1.15
CA ALA A 165 -5.43 -0.48 1.32
C ALA A 165 -6.29 -0.55 0.04
N CYS A 166 -6.34 0.56 -0.71
CA CYS A 166 -7.02 0.63 -2.00
C CYS A 166 -6.36 1.74 -2.85
N TRP A 167 -5.59 1.36 -3.88
CA TRP A 167 -4.92 2.27 -4.80
C TRP A 167 -5.27 1.97 -6.25
N LEU A 168 -5.72 2.96 -7.00
CA LEU A 168 -5.84 2.89 -8.45
C LEU A 168 -4.60 3.54 -9.08
N LEU A 169 -3.88 2.76 -9.90
CA LEU A 169 -2.64 3.14 -10.55
C LEU A 169 -2.74 2.93 -12.06
N PRO A 170 -2.52 3.97 -12.88
CA PRO A 170 -2.34 3.79 -14.33
C PRO A 170 -1.10 2.94 -14.64
N GLU A 171 -1.17 2.11 -15.66
CA GLU A 171 -0.05 1.29 -16.16
C GLU A 171 1.23 2.10 -16.35
N LYS A 172 1.10 3.31 -16.90
CA LYS A 172 2.22 4.21 -17.15
C LYS A 172 3.05 4.48 -15.90
N ILE A 173 2.39 4.75 -14.77
CA ILE A 173 3.07 4.95 -13.48
C ILE A 173 3.85 3.70 -13.08
N ILE A 174 3.22 2.54 -13.20
CA ILE A 174 3.84 1.29 -12.79
C ILE A 174 5.05 0.95 -13.66
N ARG A 175 4.98 1.19 -14.97
CA ARG A 175 6.14 1.00 -15.85
C ARG A 175 7.28 1.99 -15.56
N GLU A 176 6.95 3.18 -15.10
CA GLU A 176 7.92 4.22 -14.79
C GLU A 176 8.55 4.03 -13.40
N ILE A 177 7.73 3.78 -12.39
CA ILE A 177 8.17 3.68 -10.99
C ILE A 177 8.65 2.27 -10.63
N GLY A 178 8.15 1.25 -11.33
CA GLY A 178 8.36 -0.16 -11.02
C GLY A 178 7.40 -0.69 -9.96
N GLY A 179 7.67 -1.90 -9.49
CA GLY A 179 6.93 -2.57 -8.43
C GLY A 179 7.32 -2.14 -7.02
N PHE A 180 6.85 -2.87 -6.03
CA PHE A 180 7.25 -2.70 -4.63
C PHE A 180 8.68 -3.20 -4.40
N ASN A 181 9.42 -2.51 -3.56
CA ASN A 181 10.79 -2.88 -3.23
C ASN A 181 10.84 -4.15 -2.35
N PRO A 182 11.49 -5.22 -2.79
CA PRO A 182 11.54 -6.50 -2.07
C PRO A 182 12.31 -6.47 -0.75
N MET A 183 13.01 -5.38 -0.41
CA MET A 183 13.60 -5.21 0.91
C MET A 183 12.54 -5.15 2.03
N PHE A 184 11.29 -4.83 1.68
CA PHE A 184 10.18 -4.76 2.63
C PHE A 184 9.34 -6.04 2.52
N PHE A 185 9.39 -6.86 3.56
CA PHE A 185 8.54 -8.04 3.63
C PHE A 185 7.08 -7.67 3.94
N HIS A 186 6.88 -6.82 4.95
CA HIS A 186 5.57 -6.35 5.37
C HIS A 186 5.73 -5.06 6.18
N TYR A 187 4.97 -4.03 5.83
CA TYR A 187 5.06 -2.65 6.31
C TYR A 187 6.25 -1.84 5.77
N ALA A 188 5.99 -0.59 5.50
CA ALA A 188 6.87 0.41 4.92
C ALA A 188 7.08 0.30 3.39
N GLU A 189 6.63 -0.75 2.72
CA GLU A 189 6.65 -0.90 1.26
C GLU A 189 5.78 0.16 0.57
N ASP A 190 4.62 0.47 1.13
CA ASP A 190 3.69 1.50 0.66
C ASP A 190 4.32 2.90 0.76
N ILE A 191 4.87 3.25 1.91
CA ILE A 191 5.55 4.54 2.11
C ILE A 191 6.77 4.65 1.19
N ASN A 192 7.53 3.56 1.00
CA ASN A 192 8.63 3.55 0.04
C ASN A 192 8.15 3.78 -1.39
N TYR A 193 7.01 3.20 -1.78
CA TYR A 193 6.41 3.42 -3.09
C TYR A 193 6.03 4.89 -3.28
N LEU A 194 5.38 5.51 -2.29
CA LEU A 194 5.04 6.93 -2.31
C LEU A 194 6.28 7.83 -2.38
N HIS A 195 7.37 7.50 -1.66
CA HIS A 195 8.63 8.25 -1.79
C HIS A 195 9.15 8.25 -3.23
N ARG A 196 9.02 7.14 -3.96
CA ARG A 196 9.42 7.07 -5.37
C ARG A 196 8.49 7.84 -6.29
N LEU A 197 7.17 7.79 -6.06
CA LEU A 197 6.20 8.63 -6.76
C LEU A 197 6.55 10.12 -6.64
N HIS A 198 6.78 10.60 -5.42
CA HIS A 198 7.16 11.99 -5.18
C HIS A 198 8.49 12.38 -5.84
N TYR A 199 9.48 11.49 -5.81
CA TYR A 199 10.77 11.73 -6.46
C TYR A 199 10.61 11.94 -7.97
N HIS A 200 9.71 11.19 -8.60
CA HIS A 200 9.40 11.31 -10.02
C HIS A 200 8.27 12.31 -10.31
N HIS A 201 7.95 13.18 -9.35
CA HIS A 201 6.92 14.23 -9.47
C HIS A 201 5.55 13.68 -9.90
N ARG A 202 5.17 12.49 -9.37
CA ARG A 202 3.85 11.89 -9.59
C ARG A 202 2.91 12.24 -8.46
N GLY A 203 1.66 12.61 -8.84
CA GLY A 203 0.65 12.99 -7.88
C GLY A 203 0.13 11.82 -7.04
N VAL A 204 -0.26 12.11 -5.82
CA VAL A 204 -0.96 11.18 -4.92
C VAL A 204 -2.21 11.89 -4.44
N TYR A 205 -3.39 11.36 -4.77
CA TYR A 205 -4.65 12.00 -4.47
C TYR A 205 -5.65 11.01 -3.88
N PHE A 206 -6.56 11.54 -3.08
CA PHE A 206 -7.78 10.83 -2.72
C PHE A 206 -9.03 11.57 -3.20
N VAL A 207 -10.11 10.79 -3.42
CA VAL A 207 -11.39 11.28 -3.93
C VAL A 207 -12.46 11.00 -2.89
N PRO A 208 -13.04 12.02 -2.21
CA PRO A 208 -14.00 11.82 -1.11
C PRO A 208 -15.29 11.08 -1.48
N GLN A 209 -15.72 11.12 -2.74
CA GLN A 209 -16.92 10.45 -3.22
C GLN A 209 -16.71 8.94 -3.42
N ALA A 210 -15.49 8.54 -3.73
CA ALA A 210 -15.10 7.14 -3.82
C ALA A 210 -14.88 6.57 -2.42
N LYS A 211 -15.48 5.43 -2.08
CA LYS A 211 -15.42 4.83 -0.76
C LYS A 211 -14.93 3.39 -0.80
N ALA A 212 -14.00 3.08 0.08
CA ALA A 212 -13.58 1.71 0.40
C ALA A 212 -13.63 1.51 1.91
N TYR A 213 -13.87 0.28 2.32
CA TYR A 213 -13.90 -0.14 3.71
C TYR A 213 -12.62 -0.91 4.02
N HIS A 214 -12.11 -0.77 5.23
CA HIS A 214 -10.89 -1.45 5.67
C HIS A 214 -11.06 -1.95 7.10
N ASP A 215 -11.21 -3.27 7.26
CA ASP A 215 -11.44 -3.90 8.56
C ASP A 215 -10.13 -4.14 9.31
N ARG A 216 -9.79 -3.19 10.20
CA ARG A 216 -8.65 -3.29 11.10
C ARG A 216 -9.02 -3.76 12.50
N ALA A 217 -10.31 -3.99 12.80
CA ALA A 217 -10.76 -4.30 14.15
C ALA A 217 -10.16 -5.60 14.69
N ASN A 218 -9.92 -6.55 13.80
CA ASN A 218 -9.39 -7.88 14.12
C ASN A 218 -7.88 -8.02 13.91
N ILE A 219 -7.19 -6.95 13.54
CA ILE A 219 -5.73 -6.99 13.41
C ILE A 219 -5.11 -6.81 14.79
N ALA A 220 -4.47 -7.86 15.30
CA ALA A 220 -3.68 -7.80 16.52
C ALA A 220 -2.68 -6.63 16.45
N GLN A 221 -2.51 -5.90 17.57
CA GLN A 221 -1.54 -4.80 17.61
C GLN A 221 -0.19 -5.30 17.07
N LYS A 222 0.34 -4.55 16.10
CA LYS A 222 1.61 -4.89 15.44
C LYS A 222 2.69 -5.14 16.50
N PRO A 223 3.23 -6.34 16.61
CA PRO A 223 4.32 -6.55 17.56
C PRO A 223 5.49 -5.68 17.11
N LEU A 224 6.03 -4.89 18.01
CA LEU A 224 7.31 -4.22 17.80
C LEU A 224 8.39 -5.31 17.82
N ASN A 225 8.66 -5.88 16.65
CA ASN A 225 9.67 -6.93 16.49
C ASN A 225 10.91 -6.40 15.75
N GLU A 226 11.96 -7.20 15.72
CA GLU A 226 13.23 -6.84 15.05
C GLU A 226 13.04 -6.52 13.58
N GLN A 227 12.18 -7.27 12.89
CA GLN A 227 11.88 -7.08 11.48
C GLN A 227 11.24 -5.72 11.21
N TYR A 228 10.24 -5.32 12.01
CA TYR A 228 9.62 -4.01 11.90
C TYR A 228 10.64 -2.90 12.13
N MET A 229 11.48 -3.03 13.17
CA MET A 229 12.53 -2.07 13.47
C MET A 229 13.54 -1.94 12.33
N TYR A 230 13.97 -3.07 11.76
CA TYR A 230 14.83 -3.12 10.60
C TYR A 230 14.22 -2.36 9.42
N GLN A 231 12.99 -2.68 9.06
CA GLN A 231 12.29 -2.06 7.94
C GLN A 231 12.12 -0.54 8.12
N GLN A 232 11.81 -0.10 9.33
CA GLN A 232 11.69 1.32 9.64
C GLN A 232 13.04 2.06 9.55
N MET A 233 14.15 1.43 9.87
CA MET A 233 15.48 2.01 9.64
C MET A 233 15.83 2.07 8.15
N VAL A 234 15.60 0.98 7.43
CA VAL A 234 15.81 0.91 5.98
C VAL A 234 15.02 1.98 5.25
N LEU A 235 13.72 2.10 5.55
CA LEU A 235 12.85 3.11 4.93
C LEU A 235 13.43 4.52 5.02
N ARG A 236 13.99 4.89 6.20
CA ARG A 236 14.58 6.21 6.40
C ARG A 236 15.88 6.41 5.63
N MET A 237 16.61 5.33 5.38
CA MET A 237 17.88 5.39 4.67
C MET A 237 17.72 5.39 3.15
N ILE A 238 16.70 4.70 2.63
CA ILE A 238 16.51 4.58 1.19
C ILE A 238 15.55 5.62 0.62
N ASN A 239 15.03 6.54 1.44
CA ASN A 239 14.21 7.63 0.92
C ASN A 239 15.03 8.48 -0.06
N ILE A 240 14.70 8.36 -1.35
CA ILE A 240 15.44 9.00 -2.44
C ILE A 240 15.25 10.53 -2.48
N ASN A 241 14.25 11.07 -1.79
CA ASN A 241 14.01 12.50 -1.67
C ASN A 241 14.98 13.19 -0.68
N ASP A 242 15.63 12.41 0.18
CA ASP A 242 16.56 12.94 1.17
C ASP A 242 18.01 12.84 0.67
N SER A 243 18.87 13.79 1.08
CA SER A 243 20.32 13.58 0.96
C SER A 243 20.78 12.41 1.86
N TRP A 244 21.92 11.81 1.55
CA TRP A 244 22.46 10.71 2.36
C TRP A 244 22.71 11.13 3.82
N CYS A 245 23.13 12.36 4.06
CA CYS A 245 23.32 12.91 5.42
C CYS A 245 21.99 13.00 6.17
N ILE A 246 20.94 13.52 5.52
CA ILE A 246 19.59 13.62 6.10
C ILE A 246 19.05 12.22 6.41
N ALA A 247 19.17 11.27 5.48
CA ALA A 247 18.71 9.91 5.66
C ALA A 247 19.39 9.22 6.88
N ASN A 248 20.70 9.39 7.03
CA ASN A 248 21.43 8.91 8.21
C ASN A 248 20.99 9.60 9.50
N ALA A 249 20.81 10.92 9.49
CA ALA A 249 20.33 11.66 10.65
C ALA A 249 18.93 11.20 11.08
N ARG A 250 18.02 10.96 10.13
CA ARG A 250 16.66 10.44 10.40
C ARG A 250 16.71 9.03 11.00
N LYS A 251 17.59 8.17 10.51
CA LYS A 251 17.83 6.84 11.08
C LYS A 251 18.22 6.92 12.55
N TRP A 252 19.22 7.73 12.86
CA TRP A 252 19.71 7.87 14.25
C TRP A 252 18.67 8.53 15.16
N ARG A 253 17.93 9.53 14.68
CA ARG A 253 16.79 10.10 15.43
C ARG A 253 15.74 9.03 15.77
N PHE A 254 15.45 8.12 14.84
CA PHE A 254 14.54 7.00 15.10
C PHE A 254 15.07 6.07 16.19
N VAL A 255 16.34 5.65 16.11
CA VAL A 255 16.99 4.84 17.15
C VAL A 255 16.91 5.51 18.53
N LEU A 256 17.25 6.80 18.58
CA LEU A 256 17.17 7.58 19.82
C LEU A 256 15.73 7.73 20.34
N SER A 257 14.74 7.86 19.46
CA SER A 257 13.33 7.96 19.87
C SER A 257 12.85 6.69 20.57
N ILE A 258 13.28 5.52 20.10
CA ILE A 258 12.96 4.24 20.72
C ILE A 258 13.64 4.09 22.10
N LEU A 259 14.93 4.44 22.20
CA LEU A 259 15.63 4.46 23.48
C LEU A 259 14.93 5.36 24.50
N ARG A 260 14.55 6.57 24.09
CA ARG A 260 13.80 7.49 24.94
C ARG A 260 12.43 6.93 25.35
N ALA A 261 11.72 6.29 24.41
CA ALA A 261 10.43 5.67 24.72
C ALA A 261 10.58 4.49 25.68
N ALA A 262 11.58 3.63 25.49
CA ALA A 262 11.89 2.50 26.36
C ALA A 262 12.16 3.00 27.80
N ILE A 263 12.99 4.03 27.95
CA ILE A 263 13.32 4.61 29.27
C ILE A 263 12.07 5.26 29.89
N ARG A 264 11.37 6.15 29.17
CA ARG A 264 10.23 6.90 29.71
C ARG A 264 9.06 6.02 30.09
N LYS A 265 8.77 4.98 29.28
CA LYS A 265 7.65 4.06 29.50
C LYS A 265 8.05 2.82 30.29
N ARG A 266 9.30 2.69 30.72
CA ARG A 266 9.87 1.49 31.38
C ARG A 266 9.64 0.20 30.58
N GLN A 267 9.60 0.29 29.24
CA GLN A 267 9.40 -0.84 28.34
C GLN A 267 10.77 -1.34 27.83
N PHE A 268 11.52 -1.97 28.71
CA PHE A 268 12.87 -2.45 28.41
C PHE A 268 12.93 -3.66 27.48
N SER A 269 11.78 -4.26 27.16
CA SER A 269 11.66 -5.34 26.16
C SER A 269 12.16 -4.97 24.76
N TYR A 270 12.26 -3.68 24.45
CA TYR A 270 12.80 -3.18 23.16
C TYR A 270 14.33 -3.13 23.09
N LEU A 271 15.03 -3.16 24.20
CA LEU A 271 16.48 -3.01 24.22
C LEU A 271 17.23 -4.17 23.53
N PRO A 272 16.86 -5.45 23.71
CA PRO A 272 17.51 -6.55 22.98
C PRO A 272 17.34 -6.43 21.48
N MET A 273 16.13 -6.07 21.00
CA MET A 273 15.84 -5.87 19.57
C MET A 273 16.67 -4.74 19.00
N LEU A 274 16.78 -3.62 19.72
CA LEU A 274 17.57 -2.49 19.30
C LEU A 274 19.07 -2.84 19.26
N SER A 275 19.57 -3.61 20.23
CA SER A 275 20.94 -4.10 20.25
C SER A 275 21.25 -4.93 19.00
N ASN A 276 20.36 -5.86 18.63
CA ASN A 276 20.53 -6.68 17.44
C ASN A 276 20.48 -5.84 16.14
N ALA A 277 19.55 -4.88 16.06
CA ALA A 277 19.48 -3.95 14.94
C ALA A 277 20.77 -3.10 14.80
N LEU A 278 21.33 -2.64 15.91
CA LEU A 278 22.59 -1.89 15.94
C LEU A 278 23.80 -2.75 15.49
N LYS A 279 23.86 -4.03 15.86
CA LYS A 279 24.90 -4.96 15.40
C LYS A 279 24.88 -5.13 13.87
N CYS A 280 23.69 -5.06 13.26
CA CYS A 280 23.53 -5.20 11.81
C CYS A 280 23.66 -3.87 11.05
N ILE A 281 23.93 -2.75 11.71
CA ILE A 281 23.81 -1.41 11.13
C ILE A 281 24.75 -1.20 9.91
N GLY A 282 25.91 -1.82 9.90
CA GLY A 282 26.85 -1.74 8.80
C GLY A 282 26.27 -2.36 7.53
N ARG A 283 25.72 -3.59 7.65
CA ARG A 283 25.05 -4.29 6.55
C ARG A 283 23.84 -3.52 6.05
N ILE A 284 22.97 -3.09 6.97
CA ILE A 284 21.78 -2.27 6.64
C ILE A 284 22.19 -1.03 5.85
N THR A 285 23.24 -0.35 6.28
CA THR A 285 23.72 0.88 5.63
C THR A 285 24.22 0.58 4.21
N GLN A 286 24.96 -0.50 4.00
CA GLN A 286 25.45 -0.88 2.68
C GLN A 286 24.30 -1.30 1.75
N GLU A 287 23.40 -2.15 2.21
CA GLU A 287 22.22 -2.57 1.45
C GLU A 287 21.33 -1.38 1.08
N ALA A 288 21.07 -0.48 2.03
CA ALA A 288 20.29 0.72 1.77
C ALA A 288 20.94 1.66 0.75
N LYS A 289 22.28 1.80 0.77
CA LYS A 289 23.00 2.61 -0.20
C LYS A 289 22.87 2.05 -1.62
N THR A 290 23.07 0.74 -1.79
CA THR A 290 22.89 0.07 -3.08
C THR A 290 21.46 0.20 -3.59
N ASN A 291 20.50 -0.07 -2.75
CA ASN A 291 19.07 0.02 -3.09
C ASN A 291 18.65 1.44 -3.48
N ARG A 292 19.12 2.44 -2.75
CA ARG A 292 18.85 3.85 -3.06
C ARG A 292 19.38 4.22 -4.44
N TYR A 293 20.59 3.84 -4.77
CA TYR A 293 21.17 4.08 -6.09
C TYR A 293 20.32 3.44 -7.19
N THR A 294 19.91 2.20 -7.01
CA THR A 294 19.06 1.47 -7.95
C THR A 294 17.71 2.16 -8.16
N GLN A 295 17.10 2.68 -7.10
CA GLN A 295 15.81 3.37 -7.19
C GLN A 295 15.87 4.73 -7.91
N GLN A 296 17.01 5.38 -7.95
CA GLN A 296 17.22 6.63 -8.69
C GLN A 296 17.34 6.41 -10.20
N GLN A 297 17.70 5.22 -10.62
CA GLN A 297 17.73 4.86 -12.02
C GLN A 297 16.32 4.44 -12.44
N ILE A 298 15.82 5.04 -13.50
CA ILE A 298 14.51 4.70 -14.07
C ILE A 298 14.56 3.26 -14.53
N ALA A 299 13.74 2.41 -13.99
CA ALA A 299 13.34 1.19 -14.66
C ALA A 299 12.22 0.47 -13.92
N SER A 300 11.50 -0.33 -14.64
CA SER A 300 10.57 -1.38 -14.26
C SER A 300 11.19 -2.42 -13.29
N HIS A 301 11.89 -1.93 -12.24
CA HIS A 301 12.48 -2.80 -11.24
C HIS A 301 11.41 -3.53 -10.48
N TRP A 302 11.65 -4.80 -10.25
CA TRP A 302 10.82 -5.71 -9.46
C TRP A 302 9.49 -6.15 -10.10
N ILE A 303 9.23 -5.79 -11.36
CA ILE A 303 8.10 -6.29 -12.16
C ILE A 303 8.55 -6.91 -13.48
#